data_3fb60d29597a693309e52843e79c3869
#
_entry.id   3fb60d29597a693309e52843e79c3869
#
_cell.length_a   1.000
_cell.length_b   1.000
_cell.length_c   1.000
_cell.angle_alpha   90.00
_cell.angle_beta   90.00
_cell.angle_gamma   90.00
#
_symmetry.space_group_name_H-M   'P 1'
#
loop_
_entity.id
_entity.type
_entity.pdbx_description
1 polymer ?
#
loop_
_entity_poly.entity_id
_entity_poly.type
_entity_poly.pdbx_seq_one_letter_code
_entity_poly.pdbx_strand_id
1 'polypeptide(L)'
;MTIQATLLAGADVFGTVEIKAKKCLLTYGTSPCTASLNDAQACFKTRNVLNDCQDIPNYNETNVSYFFCDEKNTEVIDGFRPLLKNVSIAPSKLPARGGLANVSKVKFTFIDEPDTDTDLDDNILDRSYIARENGTFWGKFKARNSFIQGQEIVYSVTFYQSNGTLSKLNQRYQIESISWPNKNGEVTITAKDPLNLTDALNAKCPPVSRIKLYSALAVGTNHLFLDSVVGIKSPDNLTIFRIGDELMEVDGSTYAPQPDGSIKLNFTANGRGILGTVHAVHEVGATVQEVARFDALSIDAALAKIFNSYTDVTSLQLDTSGWSAQVSAWRSSSFLTNYISEPTDIKTLISQICDQNQVMMWYDPQTSKIKLKAVAPELGTLKSYTDANDIFDLQVAEDDTLRLNSVSMYLNPRSWIGGNKPSDFQDVAVSLDTLYYDLYGSPKERNLYSRWISSTPVALSTTGVLINRFRASPFRISFKMPYDNFPQTRLITGDNFRLETRQFQNATGSSYVPEFICVSTKYDKDMTLNVEAVSYSYFGGNNGPIGATSFDGQDYSTYIAANPNAGGILAWISQADGTMLNGDDSYYIT
;
A
#
# COMPACT_ATOMS: atom_id res chain seq x y z
N MET A 1 -26.67 -18.67 10.98
CA MET A 1 -26.75 -17.87 12.21
C MET A 1 -25.69 -16.79 12.08
N THR A 2 -26.03 -15.51 12.21
CA THR A 2 -25.08 -14.40 12.10
C THR A 2 -24.11 -14.45 13.29
N ILE A 3 -22.87 -13.95 13.15
CA ILE A 3 -21.92 -13.79 14.26
C ILE A 3 -22.57 -13.01 15.41
N GLN A 4 -23.40 -12.04 15.09
CA GLN A 4 -24.19 -11.27 16.05
C GLN A 4 -25.08 -12.17 16.93
N ALA A 5 -25.72 -13.20 16.35
CA ALA A 5 -26.50 -14.17 17.13
C ALA A 5 -25.60 -15.08 18.01
N THR A 6 -24.38 -15.35 17.57
CA THR A 6 -23.39 -16.15 18.33
C THR A 6 -22.80 -15.31 19.49
N LEU A 7 -22.52 -14.02 19.27
CA LEU A 7 -22.05 -13.09 20.31
C LEU A 7 -23.14 -12.79 21.33
N LEU A 8 -24.39 -12.61 20.90
CA LEU A 8 -25.54 -12.47 21.79
C LEU A 8 -25.81 -13.72 22.63
N ALA A 9 -25.36 -14.90 22.16
CA ALA A 9 -25.41 -16.15 22.89
C ALA A 9 -24.25 -16.34 23.90
N GLY A 10 -23.39 -15.33 24.09
CA GLY A 10 -22.30 -15.37 25.08
C GLY A 10 -21.08 -16.19 24.65
N ALA A 11 -20.77 -16.23 23.35
CA ALA A 11 -19.58 -16.91 22.86
C ALA A 11 -18.31 -16.19 23.35
N ASP A 12 -17.35 -16.95 23.88
CA ASP A 12 -16.05 -16.42 24.26
C ASP A 12 -15.24 -16.04 23.03
N VAL A 13 -14.82 -14.77 22.99
CA VAL A 13 -13.96 -14.22 21.95
C VAL A 13 -12.59 -13.98 22.54
N PHE A 14 -11.56 -14.46 21.87
CA PHE A 14 -10.18 -14.32 22.34
C PHE A 14 -9.19 -14.09 21.21
N GLY A 15 -8.07 -13.44 21.56
CA GLY A 15 -6.96 -13.21 20.63
C GLY A 15 -6.06 -14.43 20.53
N THR A 16 -5.67 -14.78 19.30
CA THR A 16 -4.60 -15.76 19.06
C THR A 16 -3.53 -15.16 18.17
N VAL A 17 -2.29 -15.63 18.35
CA VAL A 17 -1.15 -15.21 17.54
C VAL A 17 -0.43 -16.45 17.04
N GLU A 18 -0.13 -16.45 15.74
CA GLU A 18 0.74 -17.43 15.10
C GLU A 18 2.03 -16.73 14.67
N ILE A 19 3.18 -17.23 15.08
CA ILE A 19 4.49 -16.74 14.65
C ILE A 19 5.14 -17.83 13.81
N LYS A 20 5.51 -17.48 12.57
CA LYS A 20 6.28 -18.38 11.70
C LYS A 20 7.76 -18.17 11.91
N ALA A 21 8.49 -19.25 12.16
CA ALA A 21 9.93 -19.26 12.27
C ALA A 21 10.54 -20.32 11.36
N LYS A 22 11.72 -20.03 10.83
CA LYS A 22 12.44 -20.93 9.95
C LYS A 22 13.17 -21.99 10.77
N LYS A 23 12.92 -23.28 10.49
CA LYS A 23 13.49 -24.43 11.17
C LYS A 23 13.92 -25.50 10.18
N CYS A 24 14.84 -26.38 10.60
CA CYS A 24 15.17 -27.56 9.84
C CYS A 24 14.05 -28.61 9.95
N LEU A 25 13.67 -29.19 8.81
CA LEU A 25 12.67 -30.27 8.75
C LEU A 25 13.24 -31.63 9.20
N LEU A 26 14.57 -31.81 9.13
CA LEU A 26 15.21 -33.09 9.36
C LEU A 26 15.21 -33.47 10.85
N THR A 27 15.19 -34.77 11.10
CA THR A 27 15.40 -35.33 12.44
C THR A 27 16.89 -35.37 12.73
N TYR A 28 17.29 -34.81 13.87
CA TYR A 28 18.69 -34.75 14.28
C TYR A 28 19.32 -36.13 14.37
N GLY A 29 20.51 -36.29 13.78
CA GLY A 29 21.28 -37.51 13.77
C GLY A 29 20.68 -38.68 12.97
N THR A 30 19.66 -38.39 12.15
CA THR A 30 19.02 -39.39 11.26
C THR A 30 19.22 -38.96 9.81
N SER A 31 19.70 -39.89 8.97
CA SER A 31 19.90 -39.60 7.54
C SER A 31 18.66 -38.92 6.92
N PRO A 32 18.83 -37.84 6.14
CA PRO A 32 20.09 -37.28 5.61
C PRO A 32 20.88 -36.36 6.58
N CYS A 33 20.41 -36.09 7.81
CA CYS A 33 21.19 -35.35 8.78
C CYS A 33 22.38 -36.19 9.26
N THR A 34 23.59 -35.70 9.09
CA THR A 34 24.84 -36.40 9.46
C THR A 34 25.39 -35.97 10.82
N ALA A 35 24.70 -35.07 11.53
CA ALA A 35 25.09 -34.66 12.88
C ALA A 35 25.18 -35.83 13.84
N SER A 36 26.17 -35.79 14.74
CA SER A 36 26.39 -36.88 15.70
C SER A 36 25.50 -36.76 16.93
N LEU A 37 24.78 -37.82 17.28
CA LEU A 37 24.01 -37.87 18.53
C LEU A 37 24.89 -37.88 19.79
N ASN A 38 26.22 -38.12 19.64
CA ASN A 38 27.16 -38.17 20.74
C ASN A 38 27.72 -36.80 21.13
N ASP A 39 27.43 -35.77 20.33
CA ASP A 39 27.86 -34.40 20.66
C ASP A 39 26.99 -33.84 21.78
N ALA A 40 27.62 -33.24 22.79
CA ALA A 40 26.93 -32.63 23.95
C ALA A 40 26.06 -31.41 23.54
N GLN A 41 26.02 -31.08 22.28
CA GLN A 41 25.22 -29.96 21.76
C GLN A 41 23.84 -30.42 21.32
N ALA A 42 22.81 -29.86 21.93
CA ALA A 42 21.43 -30.07 21.51
C ALA A 42 21.18 -29.41 20.15
N CYS A 43 20.43 -30.08 19.27
CA CYS A 43 19.97 -29.50 18.03
C CYS A 43 18.71 -28.67 18.27
N PHE A 44 18.78 -27.38 17.95
CA PHE A 44 17.64 -26.46 18.04
C PHE A 44 16.93 -26.28 16.70
N LYS A 45 17.29 -27.08 15.67
CA LYS A 45 16.73 -27.02 14.31
C LYS A 45 16.81 -25.63 13.68
N THR A 46 17.79 -24.83 14.06
CA THR A 46 17.96 -23.43 13.62
C THR A 46 19.30 -23.22 12.95
N ARG A 47 19.33 -22.25 12.05
CA ARG A 47 20.54 -21.69 11.47
C ARG A 47 20.63 -20.24 11.93
N ASN A 48 21.47 -19.93 12.89
CA ASN A 48 21.61 -18.59 13.44
C ASN A 48 23.04 -18.33 13.99
N VAL A 49 23.28 -17.11 14.44
CA VAL A 49 24.61 -16.64 14.87
C VAL A 49 25.10 -17.34 16.14
N LEU A 50 24.20 -17.76 17.03
CA LEU A 50 24.56 -18.29 18.36
C LEU A 50 24.50 -19.84 18.42
N ASN A 51 23.60 -20.45 17.65
CA ASN A 51 23.31 -21.88 17.71
C ASN A 51 23.12 -22.40 16.28
N ASP A 52 24.20 -22.46 15.51
CA ASP A 52 24.11 -22.90 14.12
C ASP A 52 23.92 -24.43 14.01
N CYS A 53 23.37 -24.85 12.90
CA CYS A 53 23.21 -26.26 12.57
C CYS A 53 24.57 -26.94 12.46
N GLN A 54 24.73 -28.13 13.04
CA GLN A 54 25.96 -28.91 12.97
C GLN A 54 26.16 -29.58 11.59
N ASP A 55 25.11 -29.60 10.76
CA ASP A 55 25.13 -30.16 9.41
C ASP A 55 24.52 -29.18 8.42
N ILE A 56 25.22 -28.06 8.19
CA ILE A 56 24.78 -26.99 7.30
C ILE A 56 24.52 -27.46 5.86
N PRO A 57 25.35 -28.36 5.26
CA PRO A 57 25.12 -28.82 3.90
C PRO A 57 23.77 -29.53 3.69
N ASN A 58 23.26 -30.21 4.70
CA ASN A 58 21.99 -30.92 4.65
C ASN A 58 20.84 -30.16 5.31
N TYR A 59 21.06 -28.92 5.77
CA TYR A 59 20.01 -28.10 6.39
C TYR A 59 18.84 -27.89 5.43
N ASN A 60 17.68 -28.40 5.78
CA ASN A 60 16.46 -28.30 4.98
C ASN A 60 15.46 -27.37 5.67
N GLU A 61 15.39 -26.11 5.19
CA GLU A 61 14.60 -25.06 5.80
C GLU A 61 13.09 -25.23 5.54
N THR A 62 12.30 -25.13 6.59
CA THR A 62 10.84 -25.05 6.54
C THR A 62 10.31 -24.01 7.53
N ASN A 63 9.07 -23.55 7.33
CA ASN A 63 8.39 -22.70 8.29
C ASN A 63 7.66 -23.55 9.32
N VAL A 64 7.95 -23.29 10.60
CA VAL A 64 7.23 -23.89 11.73
C VAL A 64 6.45 -22.80 12.43
N SER A 65 5.18 -23.09 12.75
CA SER A 65 4.27 -22.17 13.42
C SER A 65 4.30 -22.39 14.93
N TYR A 66 4.43 -21.28 15.67
CA TYR A 66 4.27 -21.21 17.12
C TYR A 66 2.96 -20.51 17.41
N PHE A 67 2.10 -21.13 18.22
CA PHE A 67 0.77 -20.64 18.51
C PHE A 67 0.66 -20.11 19.93
N PHE A 68 0.07 -18.92 20.09
CA PHE A 68 -0.14 -18.26 21.37
C PHE A 68 -1.59 -17.82 21.49
N CYS A 69 -2.14 -17.85 22.69
CA CYS A 69 -3.47 -17.32 23.00
C CYS A 69 -3.42 -16.41 24.22
N ASP A 70 -4.53 -15.71 24.49
CA ASP A 70 -4.71 -14.87 25.67
C ASP A 70 -4.50 -15.70 26.94
N GLU A 71 -3.79 -15.14 27.93
CA GLU A 71 -3.45 -15.80 29.19
C GLU A 71 -4.67 -16.33 29.98
N LYS A 72 -5.86 -15.79 29.70
CA LYS A 72 -7.10 -16.18 30.35
C LYS A 72 -7.76 -17.43 29.78
N ASN A 73 -7.30 -17.92 28.64
CA ASN A 73 -7.95 -19.00 27.87
C ASN A 73 -7.10 -20.29 27.85
N THR A 74 -6.69 -20.75 29.01
CA THR A 74 -5.78 -21.90 29.15
C THR A 74 -6.41 -23.26 28.81
N GLU A 75 -7.74 -23.36 28.80
CA GLU A 75 -8.44 -24.68 28.72
C GLU A 75 -8.92 -25.05 27.31
N VAL A 76 -8.75 -24.18 26.30
CA VAL A 76 -9.64 -24.26 25.15
C VAL A 76 -8.98 -24.66 23.84
N ILE A 77 -7.66 -24.54 23.68
CA ILE A 77 -7.03 -24.81 22.38
C ILE A 77 -5.77 -25.64 22.55
N ASP A 78 -5.85 -26.88 22.09
CA ASP A 78 -4.70 -27.77 22.05
C ASP A 78 -3.57 -27.18 21.17
N GLY A 79 -2.34 -27.19 21.68
CA GLY A 79 -1.18 -26.67 20.97
C GLY A 79 -0.94 -25.15 21.07
N PHE A 80 -1.78 -24.38 21.79
CA PHE A 80 -1.56 -22.97 22.03
C PHE A 80 -0.93 -22.70 23.40
N ARG A 81 0.06 -21.78 23.43
CA ARG A 81 0.66 -21.29 24.68
C ARG A 81 -0.11 -20.07 25.18
N PRO A 82 -0.59 -20.03 26.43
CA PRO A 82 -1.37 -18.91 26.99
C PRO A 82 -0.47 -17.75 27.43
N LEU A 83 0.36 -17.25 26.54
CA LEU A 83 1.37 -16.23 26.85
C LEU A 83 1.02 -14.83 26.31
N LEU A 84 -0.07 -14.67 25.55
CA LEU A 84 -0.45 -13.40 24.99
C LEU A 84 -1.14 -12.52 26.04
N LYS A 85 -0.47 -11.44 26.45
CA LYS A 85 -0.98 -10.48 27.44
C LYS A 85 -1.82 -9.37 26.82
N ASN A 86 -1.33 -8.77 25.73
CA ASN A 86 -1.99 -7.64 25.10
C ASN A 86 -1.64 -7.48 23.63
N VAL A 87 -2.59 -6.96 22.84
CA VAL A 87 -2.41 -6.57 21.44
C VAL A 87 -2.84 -5.12 21.26
N SER A 88 -1.98 -4.29 20.71
CA SER A 88 -2.28 -2.89 20.37
C SER A 88 -2.08 -2.68 18.88
N ILE A 89 -3.16 -2.32 18.18
CA ILE A 89 -3.18 -2.12 16.73
C ILE A 89 -3.33 -0.63 16.44
N ALA A 90 -2.38 -0.06 15.71
CA ALA A 90 -2.52 1.20 15.01
C ALA A 90 -2.89 0.90 13.56
N PRO A 91 -4.16 1.08 13.17
CA PRO A 91 -4.64 0.68 11.85
C PRO A 91 -4.04 1.53 10.74
N SER A 92 -4.03 0.99 9.54
CA SER A 92 -3.77 1.77 8.33
C SER A 92 -4.88 2.81 8.13
N LYS A 93 -4.49 3.99 7.64
CA LYS A 93 -5.43 5.09 7.36
C LYS A 93 -5.17 5.68 6.00
N LEU A 94 -6.19 5.67 5.16
CA LEU A 94 -6.17 6.28 3.84
C LEU A 94 -6.23 7.81 3.94
N PRO A 95 -5.44 8.54 3.15
CA PRO A 95 -5.63 9.97 3.00
C PRO A 95 -6.97 10.28 2.32
N ALA A 96 -7.74 11.21 2.87
CA ALA A 96 -9.06 11.57 2.33
C ALA A 96 -9.02 12.06 0.88
N ARG A 97 -7.91 12.69 0.46
CA ARG A 97 -7.72 13.24 -0.88
C ARG A 97 -7.18 12.23 -1.91
N GLY A 98 -7.07 10.96 -1.56
CA GLY A 98 -6.33 9.97 -2.34
C GLY A 98 -4.87 9.88 -1.90
N GLY A 99 -4.20 8.81 -2.26
CA GLY A 99 -2.80 8.60 -1.91
C GLY A 99 -2.51 7.23 -1.30
N LEU A 100 -1.28 7.07 -0.84
CA LEU A 100 -0.82 5.87 -0.14
C LEU A 100 -1.21 5.94 1.33
N ALA A 101 -1.82 4.88 1.84
CA ALA A 101 -2.11 4.73 3.26
C ALA A 101 -0.81 4.70 4.11
N ASN A 102 -0.92 5.14 5.36
CA ASN A 102 0.16 4.94 6.30
C ASN A 102 0.28 3.46 6.68
N VAL A 103 1.50 3.05 7.02
CA VAL A 103 1.81 1.68 7.44
C VAL A 103 1.07 1.34 8.72
N SER A 104 0.34 0.22 8.73
CA SER A 104 -0.25 -0.33 9.94
C SER A 104 0.84 -0.91 10.85
N LYS A 105 0.71 -0.66 12.15
CA LYS A 105 1.65 -1.13 13.16
C LYS A 105 0.91 -1.87 14.26
N VAL A 106 1.42 -3.05 14.60
CA VAL A 106 0.88 -3.89 15.67
C VAL A 106 1.97 -4.17 16.70
N LYS A 107 1.60 -4.04 17.95
CA LYS A 107 2.45 -4.36 19.09
C LYS A 107 1.80 -5.49 19.89
N PHE A 108 2.51 -6.61 19.99
CA PHE A 108 2.14 -7.76 20.82
C PHE A 108 2.97 -7.73 22.09
N THR A 109 2.33 -7.93 23.24
CA THR A 109 3.01 -8.11 24.52
C THR A 109 2.72 -9.51 25.02
N PHE A 110 3.76 -10.27 25.29
CA PHE A 110 3.70 -11.64 25.82
C PHE A 110 4.30 -11.69 27.21
N ILE A 111 3.87 -12.67 27.98
CA ILE A 111 4.49 -13.04 29.25
C ILE A 111 5.53 -14.14 28.98
N ASP A 112 6.64 -14.10 29.67
CA ASP A 112 7.68 -15.10 29.59
C ASP A 112 7.51 -16.15 30.71
N GLU A 113 7.84 -17.40 30.40
CA GLU A 113 7.74 -18.52 31.34
C GLU A 113 8.94 -19.46 31.23
N PRO A 114 9.26 -20.22 32.28
CA PRO A 114 10.22 -21.33 32.18
C PRO A 114 9.78 -22.34 31.12
N ASP A 115 10.72 -22.83 30.30
CA ASP A 115 10.41 -23.73 29.21
C ASP A 115 11.20 -25.03 29.26
N THR A 116 10.56 -26.12 28.94
CA THR A 116 11.12 -27.48 29.01
C THR A 116 11.72 -27.98 27.69
N ASP A 117 11.53 -27.21 26.59
CA ASP A 117 11.99 -27.58 25.23
C ASP A 117 11.44 -28.91 24.69
N THR A 118 10.40 -29.47 25.28
CA THR A 118 9.82 -30.76 24.86
C THR A 118 9.24 -30.73 23.45
N ASP A 119 8.91 -29.54 22.93
CA ASP A 119 8.38 -29.34 21.58
C ASP A 119 9.46 -29.36 20.49
N LEU A 120 10.75 -29.38 20.85
CA LEU A 120 11.82 -29.24 19.85
C LEU A 120 12.33 -30.58 19.34
N ASP A 121 12.47 -31.54 20.24
CA ASP A 121 13.03 -32.85 19.94
C ASP A 121 12.66 -33.84 21.07
N ASP A 122 12.00 -34.94 20.73
CA ASP A 122 11.57 -35.99 21.67
C ASP A 122 12.74 -36.58 22.45
N ASN A 123 13.95 -36.55 21.90
CA ASN A 123 15.17 -37.10 22.49
C ASN A 123 16.05 -36.06 23.22
N ILE A 124 15.56 -34.84 23.42
CA ILE A 124 16.40 -33.77 23.99
C ILE A 124 16.82 -34.07 25.43
N LEU A 125 15.98 -34.79 26.18
CA LEU A 125 16.25 -35.18 27.56
C LEU A 125 17.28 -36.32 27.65
N ASP A 126 17.41 -37.15 26.61
CA ASP A 126 18.37 -38.25 26.58
C ASP A 126 19.82 -37.79 26.44
N ARG A 127 20.01 -36.52 26.10
CA ARG A 127 21.32 -35.88 25.92
C ARG A 127 21.82 -35.11 27.16
N SER A 128 21.30 -35.42 28.33
CA SER A 128 21.64 -34.76 29.59
C SER A 128 21.41 -33.23 29.61
N TYR A 129 20.55 -32.73 28.71
CA TYR A 129 20.18 -31.32 28.66
C TYR A 129 18.91 -31.10 29.46
N ILE A 130 19.01 -30.32 30.53
CA ILE A 130 17.86 -29.96 31.37
C ILE A 130 17.35 -28.59 30.96
N ALA A 131 16.47 -28.54 29.97
CA ALA A 131 15.96 -27.32 29.39
C ALA A 131 15.33 -26.35 30.41
N ARG A 132 14.61 -26.93 31.38
CA ARG A 132 13.89 -26.22 32.44
C ARG A 132 14.80 -25.38 33.36
N GLU A 133 16.05 -25.81 33.54
CA GLU A 133 17.04 -25.11 34.37
C GLU A 133 17.82 -24.06 33.59
N ASN A 134 17.69 -24.02 32.24
CA ASN A 134 18.52 -23.24 31.35
C ASN A 134 17.83 -22.04 30.71
N GLY A 135 16.68 -21.61 31.25
CA GLY A 135 16.08 -20.34 30.81
C GLY A 135 14.58 -20.41 30.51
N THR A 136 14.11 -19.36 29.90
CA THR A 136 12.70 -19.12 29.62
C THR A 136 12.38 -19.29 28.15
N PHE A 137 11.10 -19.44 27.81
CA PHE A 137 10.66 -19.64 26.43
C PHE A 137 11.12 -18.50 25.51
N TRP A 138 10.79 -17.26 25.84
CA TRP A 138 11.12 -16.13 24.98
C TRP A 138 12.62 -15.81 24.93
N GLY A 139 13.33 -16.01 26.05
CA GLY A 139 14.77 -15.89 26.07
C GLY A 139 15.44 -16.85 25.08
N LYS A 140 15.05 -18.13 25.14
CA LYS A 140 15.52 -19.17 24.21
C LYS A 140 15.03 -18.93 22.79
N PHE A 141 13.74 -18.60 22.60
CA PHE A 141 13.15 -18.34 21.30
C PHE A 141 13.94 -17.27 20.56
N LYS A 142 14.23 -16.15 21.22
CA LYS A 142 14.98 -15.06 20.61
C LYS A 142 16.43 -15.46 20.30
N ALA A 143 17.10 -16.14 21.21
CA ALA A 143 18.47 -16.61 21.02
C ALA A 143 18.57 -17.59 19.82
N ARG A 144 17.57 -18.43 19.64
CA ARG A 144 17.51 -19.45 18.58
C ARG A 144 17.01 -18.91 17.23
N ASN A 145 16.34 -17.76 17.19
CA ASN A 145 15.75 -17.18 15.99
C ASN A 145 16.31 -15.78 15.75
N SER A 146 17.63 -15.68 15.53
CA SER A 146 18.32 -14.39 15.30
C SER A 146 17.80 -13.66 14.05
N PHE A 147 17.27 -14.39 13.05
CA PHE A 147 16.75 -13.86 11.78
C PHE A 147 15.22 -13.89 11.72
N ILE A 148 14.54 -13.64 12.84
CA ILE A 148 13.08 -13.63 12.93
C ILE A 148 12.44 -12.39 12.27
N GLN A 149 13.22 -11.33 12.07
CA GLN A 149 12.75 -10.11 11.41
C GLN A 149 12.33 -10.41 9.98
N GLY A 150 11.23 -9.79 9.53
CA GLY A 150 10.64 -10.06 8.21
C GLY A 150 9.78 -11.33 8.13
N GLN A 151 9.80 -12.21 9.16
CA GLN A 151 8.92 -13.37 9.20
C GLN A 151 7.47 -12.96 9.46
N GLU A 152 6.54 -13.80 8.97
CA GLU A 152 5.10 -13.56 9.13
C GLU A 152 4.66 -13.79 10.57
N ILE A 153 3.83 -12.88 11.07
CA ILE A 153 3.06 -13.02 12.30
C ILE A 153 1.58 -12.79 11.97
N VAL A 154 0.72 -13.71 12.40
CA VAL A 154 -0.71 -13.63 12.16
C VAL A 154 -1.41 -13.40 13.49
N TYR A 155 -2.14 -12.32 13.60
CA TYR A 155 -3.08 -12.08 14.69
C TYR A 155 -4.47 -12.52 14.26
N SER A 156 -5.15 -13.28 15.09
CA SER A 156 -6.51 -13.74 14.80
C SER A 156 -7.42 -13.43 15.97
N VAL A 157 -8.56 -12.82 15.68
CA VAL A 157 -9.69 -12.81 16.59
C VAL A 157 -10.43 -14.12 16.38
N THR A 158 -10.53 -14.91 17.42
CA THR A 158 -10.98 -16.30 17.39
C THR A 158 -12.23 -16.45 18.25
N PHE A 159 -13.19 -17.18 17.77
CA PHE A 159 -14.46 -17.44 18.50
C PHE A 159 -15.06 -18.78 18.09
N TYR A 160 -15.83 -19.39 19.01
CA TYR A 160 -16.58 -20.57 18.70
C TYR A 160 -17.92 -20.24 18.06
N GLN A 161 -18.23 -20.88 16.95
CA GLN A 161 -19.59 -20.85 16.40
C GLN A 161 -20.52 -21.75 17.25
N SER A 162 -21.83 -21.55 17.11
CA SER A 162 -22.85 -22.33 17.82
C SER A 162 -22.80 -23.84 17.60
N ASN A 163 -22.15 -24.27 16.51
CA ASN A 163 -21.91 -25.69 16.20
C ASN A 163 -20.59 -26.23 16.77
N GLY A 164 -19.90 -25.46 17.62
CA GLY A 164 -18.60 -25.83 18.18
C GLY A 164 -17.40 -25.63 17.24
N THR A 165 -17.61 -25.15 16.02
CA THR A 165 -16.52 -24.88 15.07
C THR A 165 -15.78 -23.61 15.44
N LEU A 166 -14.45 -23.66 15.46
CA LEU A 166 -13.58 -22.53 15.70
C LEU A 166 -13.48 -21.65 14.43
N SER A 167 -13.88 -20.41 14.53
CA SER A 167 -13.72 -19.41 13.46
C SER A 167 -12.65 -18.41 13.80
N LYS A 168 -11.89 -17.97 12.79
CA LYS A 168 -10.79 -17.03 12.93
C LYS A 168 -10.89 -15.88 11.93
N LEU A 169 -10.71 -14.66 12.43
CA LEU A 169 -10.49 -13.48 11.60
C LEU A 169 -9.00 -13.18 11.61
N ASN A 170 -8.31 -13.55 10.56
CA ASN A 170 -6.85 -13.44 10.46
C ASN A 170 -6.42 -12.06 9.97
N GLN A 171 -5.39 -11.50 10.59
CA GLN A 171 -4.69 -10.29 10.17
C GLN A 171 -3.20 -10.58 10.11
N ARG A 172 -2.58 -10.40 8.96
CA ARG A 172 -1.19 -10.80 8.71
C ARG A 172 -0.26 -9.61 8.67
N TYR A 173 0.87 -9.73 9.32
CA TYR A 173 1.91 -8.70 9.44
C TYR A 173 3.29 -9.33 9.32
N GLN A 174 4.33 -8.49 9.24
CA GLN A 174 5.73 -8.89 9.26
C GLN A 174 6.40 -8.38 10.53
N ILE A 175 7.19 -9.23 11.17
CA ILE A 175 7.92 -8.88 12.40
C ILE A 175 9.00 -7.84 12.06
N GLU A 176 8.90 -6.67 12.70
CA GLU A 176 9.93 -5.62 12.65
C GLU A 176 10.99 -5.84 13.71
N SER A 177 10.57 -6.14 14.93
CA SER A 177 11.48 -6.32 16.05
C SER A 177 10.87 -7.19 17.15
N ILE A 178 11.74 -7.84 17.91
CA ILE A 178 11.41 -8.58 19.12
C ILE A 178 12.36 -8.14 20.25
N SER A 179 11.80 -7.78 21.41
CA SER A 179 12.61 -7.44 22.58
C SER A 179 13.14 -8.69 23.29
N TRP A 180 14.16 -8.54 24.14
CA TRP A 180 14.44 -9.53 25.18
C TRP A 180 13.41 -9.40 26.31
N PRO A 181 13.20 -10.48 27.11
CA PRO A 181 12.37 -10.39 28.30
C PRO A 181 12.85 -9.24 29.22
N ASN A 182 11.92 -8.39 29.62
CA ASN A 182 12.20 -7.31 30.55
C ASN A 182 12.18 -7.80 32.02
N LYS A 183 12.43 -6.89 32.97
CA LYS A 183 12.41 -7.21 34.42
C LYS A 183 11.05 -7.75 34.93
N ASN A 184 9.98 -7.53 34.20
CA ASN A 184 8.62 -8.02 34.55
C ASN A 184 8.29 -9.33 33.83
N GLY A 185 9.25 -9.96 33.15
CA GLY A 185 9.00 -11.14 32.32
C GLY A 185 8.14 -10.86 31.08
N GLU A 186 8.19 -9.64 30.54
CA GLU A 186 7.41 -9.30 29.35
C GLU A 186 8.31 -9.19 28.11
N VAL A 187 7.82 -9.73 27.02
CA VAL A 187 8.41 -9.62 25.67
C VAL A 187 7.48 -8.82 24.78
N THR A 188 8.05 -7.92 24.00
CA THR A 188 7.31 -7.15 23.02
C THR A 188 7.75 -7.52 21.62
N ILE A 189 6.79 -7.89 20.77
CA ILE A 189 6.98 -8.02 19.32
C ILE A 189 6.28 -6.85 18.64
N THR A 190 7.03 -6.12 17.83
CA THR A 190 6.46 -5.11 16.95
C THR A 190 6.41 -5.66 15.54
N ALA A 191 5.26 -5.53 14.89
CA ALA A 191 5.06 -5.95 13.52
C ALA A 191 4.42 -4.83 12.70
N LYS A 192 4.65 -4.85 11.40
CA LYS A 192 4.16 -3.88 10.43
C LYS A 192 3.58 -4.59 9.21
N ASP A 193 2.77 -3.88 8.46
CA ASP A 193 2.33 -4.37 7.16
C ASP A 193 3.45 -4.29 6.09
N PRO A 194 3.32 -5.02 4.97
CA PRO A 194 4.34 -5.05 3.91
C PRO A 194 4.64 -3.71 3.24
N LEU A 195 3.76 -2.70 3.34
CA LEU A 195 4.06 -1.35 2.85
C LEU A 195 5.28 -0.74 3.54
N ASN A 196 5.66 -1.23 4.72
CA ASN A 196 6.92 -0.85 5.37
C ASN A 196 8.16 -1.11 4.50
N LEU A 197 8.10 -2.10 3.61
CA LEU A 197 9.21 -2.41 2.69
C LEU A 197 9.42 -1.30 1.63
N THR A 198 8.45 -0.43 1.42
CA THR A 198 8.59 0.76 0.55
C THR A 198 9.32 1.91 1.23
N ASP A 199 9.46 1.87 2.55
CA ASP A 199 10.11 2.88 3.40
C ASP A 199 11.48 2.40 3.94
N ALA A 200 11.97 1.26 3.46
CA ALA A 200 13.27 0.72 3.85
C ALA A 200 14.41 1.60 3.31
N LEU A 201 15.53 1.65 4.06
CA LEU A 201 16.71 2.46 3.69
C LEU A 201 17.21 2.21 2.26
N ASN A 202 17.05 0.99 1.76
CA ASN A 202 17.47 0.59 0.42
C ASN A 202 16.34 0.62 -0.62
N ALA A 203 15.11 0.97 -0.22
CA ALA A 203 13.98 1.06 -1.12
C ALA A 203 14.01 2.37 -1.93
N LYS A 204 14.89 2.42 -2.92
CA LYS A 204 15.10 3.57 -3.81
C LYS A 204 14.83 3.17 -5.26
N CYS A 205 14.25 4.09 -6.00
CA CYS A 205 14.09 3.97 -7.44
C CYS A 205 14.68 5.21 -8.14
N PRO A 206 15.69 5.06 -8.98
CA PRO A 206 16.56 3.89 -9.10
C PRO A 206 17.40 3.65 -7.83
N PRO A 207 18.06 2.49 -7.69
CA PRO A 207 19.00 2.26 -6.58
C PRO A 207 20.18 3.24 -6.65
N VAL A 208 20.80 3.50 -5.49
CA VAL A 208 22.03 4.31 -5.44
C VAL A 208 23.13 3.60 -6.23
N SER A 209 23.65 4.23 -7.26
CA SER A 209 24.72 3.68 -8.07
C SER A 209 26.07 3.76 -7.36
N ARG A 210 26.88 2.71 -7.54
CA ARG A 210 28.31 2.67 -7.19
C ARG A 210 29.21 2.75 -8.40
N ILE A 211 28.64 2.80 -9.60
CA ILE A 211 29.32 2.82 -10.88
C ILE A 211 30.02 4.16 -11.07
N LYS A 212 31.24 4.11 -11.55
CA LYS A 212 32.06 5.28 -11.84
C LYS A 212 32.50 5.31 -13.30
N LEU A 213 32.72 6.52 -13.80
CA LEU A 213 33.33 6.72 -15.10
C LEU A 213 34.80 6.30 -15.01
N TYR A 214 35.19 5.33 -15.83
CA TYR A 214 36.56 4.78 -15.85
C TYR A 214 37.57 5.74 -16.50
N SER A 215 37.16 6.44 -17.56
CA SER A 215 37.94 7.46 -18.24
C SER A 215 37.14 8.75 -18.41
N ALA A 216 37.82 9.88 -18.57
CA ALA A 216 37.15 11.17 -18.80
C ALA A 216 36.26 11.12 -20.04
N LEU A 217 35.12 11.72 -20.00
CA LEU A 217 34.16 11.80 -21.11
C LEU A 217 34.13 13.21 -21.69
N ALA A 218 34.72 13.37 -22.87
CA ALA A 218 34.72 14.64 -23.58
C ALA A 218 33.41 14.90 -24.35
N VAL A 219 33.14 16.16 -24.64
CA VAL A 219 32.06 16.53 -25.57
C VAL A 219 32.35 15.96 -26.96
N GLY A 220 31.32 15.31 -27.55
CA GLY A 220 31.46 14.73 -28.91
C GLY A 220 31.97 13.28 -28.99
N THR A 221 32.34 12.67 -27.86
CA THR A 221 32.59 11.21 -27.83
C THR A 221 31.30 10.41 -28.03
N ASN A 222 31.37 9.30 -28.75
CA ASN A 222 30.23 8.41 -29.05
C ASN A 222 30.15 7.16 -28.16
N HIS A 223 30.99 7.08 -27.13
CA HIS A 223 31.02 5.98 -26.16
C HIS A 223 31.51 6.46 -24.80
N LEU A 224 31.26 5.66 -23.78
CA LEU A 224 31.77 5.85 -22.42
C LEU A 224 32.43 4.56 -21.91
N PHE A 225 33.33 4.70 -20.94
CA PHE A 225 33.93 3.59 -20.22
C PHE A 225 33.53 3.63 -18.74
N LEU A 226 33.03 2.51 -18.25
CA LEU A 226 32.60 2.32 -16.86
C LEU A 226 33.58 1.38 -16.15
N ASP A 227 33.68 1.55 -14.82
CA ASP A 227 34.43 0.62 -13.96
C ASP A 227 33.64 -0.64 -13.65
N SER A 228 32.32 -0.61 -13.76
CA SER A 228 31.44 -1.73 -13.50
C SER A 228 30.06 -1.51 -14.13
N VAL A 229 29.29 -2.57 -14.26
CA VAL A 229 27.83 -2.53 -14.58
C VAL A 229 27.01 -3.28 -13.52
N VAL A 230 27.64 -3.65 -12.43
CA VAL A 230 26.97 -4.37 -11.34
C VAL A 230 25.94 -3.43 -10.67
N GLY A 231 24.68 -3.86 -10.66
CA GLY A 231 23.58 -3.11 -10.06
C GLY A 231 22.73 -2.33 -11.05
N ILE A 232 23.04 -2.34 -12.35
CA ILE A 232 22.12 -1.85 -13.39
C ILE A 232 20.92 -2.81 -13.44
N LYS A 233 19.72 -2.26 -13.21
CA LYS A 233 18.48 -3.07 -13.14
C LYS A 233 17.67 -3.10 -14.44
N SER A 234 17.96 -2.20 -15.38
CA SER A 234 17.33 -2.21 -16.71
C SER A 234 18.31 -2.79 -17.71
N PRO A 235 18.23 -4.09 -18.03
CA PRO A 235 19.02 -4.68 -19.09
C PRO A 235 18.40 -4.47 -20.47
N ASP A 236 17.43 -3.56 -20.58
CA ASP A 236 16.80 -3.19 -21.85
C ASP A 236 17.88 -2.66 -22.79
N ASN A 237 17.75 -2.91 -24.07
CA ASN A 237 18.72 -2.51 -25.08
C ASN A 237 19.08 -1.01 -25.04
N LEU A 238 18.19 -0.19 -24.48
CA LEU A 238 18.38 1.25 -24.31
C LEU A 238 18.35 1.60 -22.82
N THR A 239 19.48 2.03 -22.28
CA THR A 239 19.62 2.46 -20.88
C THR A 239 19.96 3.95 -20.82
N ILE A 240 19.33 4.67 -19.92
CA ILE A 240 19.65 6.08 -19.68
C ILE A 240 20.51 6.20 -18.44
N PHE A 241 21.61 6.93 -18.55
CA PHE A 241 22.47 7.30 -17.43
C PHE A 241 22.43 8.79 -17.16
N ARG A 242 22.63 9.14 -15.90
CA ARG A 242 22.92 10.50 -15.46
C ARG A 242 24.35 10.59 -14.98
N ILE A 243 25.09 11.57 -15.49
CA ILE A 243 26.40 11.97 -14.97
C ILE A 243 26.37 13.50 -14.75
N GLY A 244 26.51 13.94 -13.49
CA GLY A 244 26.31 15.36 -13.16
C GLY A 244 24.91 15.83 -13.56
N ASP A 245 24.85 16.85 -14.40
CA ASP A 245 23.58 17.43 -14.91
C ASP A 245 23.30 17.03 -16.37
N GLU A 246 23.93 15.98 -16.87
CA GLU A 246 23.67 15.43 -18.19
C GLU A 246 22.98 14.08 -18.12
N LEU A 247 21.92 13.92 -18.94
CA LEU A 247 21.29 12.64 -19.24
C LEU A 247 21.78 12.13 -20.59
N MET A 248 22.09 10.84 -20.64
CA MET A 248 22.62 10.22 -21.84
C MET A 248 22.06 8.82 -22.03
N GLU A 249 21.73 8.47 -23.26
CA GLU A 249 21.21 7.17 -23.64
C GLU A 249 22.28 6.31 -24.29
N VAL A 250 22.45 5.12 -23.78
CA VAL A 250 23.39 4.13 -24.30
C VAL A 250 22.64 2.93 -24.87
N ASP A 251 23.23 2.32 -25.86
CA ASP A 251 22.81 1.04 -26.41
C ASP A 251 23.46 -0.10 -25.59
N GLY A 252 22.65 -0.72 -24.70
CA GLY A 252 23.10 -1.82 -23.86
C GLY A 252 23.59 -3.04 -24.62
N SER A 253 23.17 -3.23 -25.88
CA SER A 253 23.68 -4.31 -26.76
C SER A 253 25.12 -4.12 -27.13
N THR A 254 25.67 -2.91 -26.98
CA THR A 254 27.07 -2.60 -27.29
C THR A 254 28.04 -2.86 -26.13
N TYR A 255 27.58 -3.49 -25.06
CA TYR A 255 28.40 -3.89 -23.91
C TYR A 255 29.65 -4.67 -24.35
N ALA A 256 30.80 -4.12 -24.06
CA ALA A 256 32.07 -4.74 -24.42
C ALA A 256 33.10 -4.60 -23.29
N PRO A 257 33.41 -5.70 -22.53
CA PRO A 257 34.50 -5.70 -21.57
C PRO A 257 35.83 -5.45 -22.29
N GLN A 258 36.68 -4.60 -21.71
CA GLN A 258 37.98 -4.26 -22.25
C GLN A 258 39.10 -5.02 -21.51
N PRO A 259 40.30 -5.21 -22.12
CA PRO A 259 41.41 -5.90 -21.47
C PRO A 259 41.91 -5.21 -20.18
N ASP A 260 41.69 -3.92 -20.03
CA ASP A 260 42.05 -3.13 -18.84
C ASP A 260 41.00 -3.22 -17.68
N GLY A 261 39.97 -4.05 -17.87
CA GLY A 261 38.89 -4.24 -16.91
C GLY A 261 37.75 -3.21 -16.99
N SER A 262 37.88 -2.21 -17.86
CA SER A 262 36.78 -1.26 -18.12
C SER A 262 35.68 -1.87 -18.99
N ILE A 263 34.54 -1.25 -19.00
CA ILE A 263 33.38 -1.66 -19.79
C ILE A 263 33.02 -0.54 -20.75
N LYS A 264 33.11 -0.80 -22.04
CA LYS A 264 32.71 0.13 -23.08
C LYS A 264 31.21 0.00 -23.38
N LEU A 265 30.53 1.15 -23.49
CA LEU A 265 29.16 1.28 -23.98
C LEU A 265 29.11 2.41 -25.00
N ASN A 266 28.43 2.19 -26.13
CA ASN A 266 28.21 3.24 -27.11
C ASN A 266 26.92 4.01 -26.83
N PHE A 267 26.93 5.30 -27.14
CA PHE A 267 25.72 6.11 -27.13
C PHE A 267 24.85 5.75 -28.34
N THR A 268 23.53 5.88 -28.16
CA THR A 268 22.58 5.91 -29.28
C THR A 268 22.83 7.14 -30.16
N ALA A 269 22.26 7.16 -31.36
CA ALA A 269 22.32 8.36 -32.21
C ALA A 269 21.68 9.55 -31.46
N ASN A 270 22.48 10.63 -31.26
CA ASN A 270 22.11 11.78 -30.43
C ASN A 270 21.83 11.43 -28.94
N GLY A 271 22.44 10.37 -28.44
CA GLY A 271 22.23 9.87 -27.06
C GLY A 271 22.87 10.71 -25.95
N ARG A 272 23.53 11.83 -26.26
CA ARG A 272 24.10 12.78 -25.29
C ARG A 272 23.18 13.98 -25.10
N GLY A 273 23.13 14.54 -23.87
CA GLY A 273 22.33 15.72 -23.56
C GLY A 273 20.84 15.57 -23.83
N ILE A 274 20.29 14.38 -23.64
CA ILE A 274 18.88 14.08 -23.89
C ILE A 274 17.94 14.66 -22.81
N LEU A 275 16.64 14.63 -23.07
CA LEU A 275 15.58 14.95 -22.11
C LEU A 275 15.71 16.35 -21.45
N GLY A 276 16.13 17.34 -22.23
CA GLY A 276 16.26 18.73 -21.79
C GLY A 276 17.56 19.05 -21.04
N THR A 277 18.58 18.17 -21.14
CA THR A 277 19.93 18.42 -20.60
C THR A 277 20.91 18.82 -21.71
N VAL A 278 22.13 19.20 -21.35
CA VAL A 278 23.14 19.72 -22.28
C VAL A 278 24.40 18.87 -22.17
N HIS A 279 25.09 18.67 -23.30
CA HIS A 279 26.37 17.99 -23.34
C HIS A 279 27.40 18.67 -22.42
N ALA A 280 28.07 17.87 -21.59
CA ALA A 280 29.11 18.35 -20.69
C ALA A 280 30.35 17.45 -20.74
N VAL A 281 31.48 17.98 -20.25
CA VAL A 281 32.69 17.19 -19.96
C VAL A 281 32.52 16.57 -18.58
N HIS A 282 32.90 15.28 -18.45
CA HIS A 282 32.86 14.58 -17.17
C HIS A 282 34.24 13.99 -16.85
N GLU A 283 34.67 14.19 -15.62
CA GLU A 283 35.97 13.73 -15.13
C GLU A 283 35.95 12.23 -14.79
N VAL A 284 37.13 11.63 -14.79
CA VAL A 284 37.34 10.26 -14.29
C VAL A 284 36.81 10.13 -12.86
N GLY A 285 36.14 9.02 -12.59
CA GLY A 285 35.57 8.74 -11.26
C GLY A 285 34.23 9.44 -11.00
N ALA A 286 33.68 10.22 -11.95
CA ALA A 286 32.33 10.76 -11.84
C ALA A 286 31.32 9.65 -11.65
N THR A 287 30.33 9.88 -10.78
CA THR A 287 29.28 8.88 -10.52
C THR A 287 28.35 8.75 -11.72
N VAL A 288 28.10 7.53 -12.14
CA VAL A 288 27.17 7.19 -13.22
C VAL A 288 25.93 6.57 -12.60
N GLN A 289 24.82 7.30 -12.63
CA GLN A 289 23.54 6.86 -12.06
C GLN A 289 22.61 6.36 -13.16
N GLU A 290 22.13 5.13 -13.04
CA GLU A 290 21.05 4.65 -13.91
C GLU A 290 19.78 5.46 -13.67
N VAL A 291 19.06 5.76 -14.74
CA VAL A 291 17.76 6.44 -14.72
C VAL A 291 16.65 5.41 -14.82
N ALA A 292 15.73 5.40 -13.88
CA ALA A 292 14.55 4.56 -13.97
C ALA A 292 13.54 5.18 -14.95
N ARG A 293 13.24 4.42 -16.01
CA ARG A 293 12.42 4.86 -17.14
C ARG A 293 11.00 4.30 -17.03
N PHE A 294 10.00 5.16 -17.19
CA PHE A 294 8.57 4.83 -17.26
C PHE A 294 8.00 5.53 -18.50
N ASP A 295 7.66 4.77 -19.53
CA ASP A 295 7.16 5.32 -20.78
C ASP A 295 5.72 4.89 -21.01
N ALA A 296 4.81 5.86 -20.96
CA ALA A 296 3.40 5.68 -21.26
C ALA A 296 2.77 4.42 -20.62
N LEU A 297 3.12 4.15 -19.37
CA LEU A 297 2.57 3.02 -18.61
C LEU A 297 1.23 3.39 -17.99
N SER A 298 0.27 2.45 -17.96
CA SER A 298 -0.92 2.61 -17.13
C SER A 298 -0.54 2.69 -15.65
N ILE A 299 -1.40 3.23 -14.80
CA ILE A 299 -1.13 3.45 -13.37
C ILE A 299 -0.76 2.13 -12.68
N ASP A 300 -1.53 1.08 -12.93
CA ASP A 300 -1.29 -0.26 -12.37
C ASP A 300 0.03 -0.87 -12.85
N ALA A 301 0.37 -0.71 -14.14
CA ALA A 301 1.64 -1.18 -14.68
C ALA A 301 2.83 -0.41 -14.11
N ALA A 302 2.74 0.91 -13.96
CA ALA A 302 3.79 1.72 -13.35
C ALA A 302 4.03 1.36 -11.89
N LEU A 303 2.96 1.19 -11.10
CA LEU A 303 3.04 0.73 -9.71
C LEU A 303 3.60 -0.69 -9.61
N ALA A 304 3.13 -1.62 -10.44
CA ALA A 304 3.65 -2.98 -10.47
C ALA A 304 5.15 -3.02 -10.81
N LYS A 305 5.61 -2.19 -11.76
CA LYS A 305 7.05 -2.03 -12.08
C LYS A 305 7.83 -1.54 -10.86
N ILE A 306 7.32 -0.55 -10.12
CA ILE A 306 7.97 -0.06 -8.90
C ILE A 306 8.08 -1.17 -7.85
N PHE A 307 7.00 -1.87 -7.54
CA PHE A 307 7.01 -2.92 -6.53
C PHE A 307 7.92 -4.09 -6.92
N ASN A 308 7.78 -4.60 -8.14
CA ASN A 308 8.52 -5.80 -8.58
C ASN A 308 10.02 -5.54 -8.79
N SER A 309 10.41 -4.33 -9.22
CA SER A 309 11.80 -4.05 -9.57
C SER A 309 12.61 -3.39 -8.45
N TYR A 310 11.96 -2.70 -7.52
CA TYR A 310 12.64 -1.82 -6.56
C TYR A 310 12.27 -2.06 -5.10
N THR A 311 11.45 -3.08 -4.79
CA THR A 311 11.12 -3.47 -3.41
C THR A 311 11.26 -4.97 -3.21
N ASP A 312 11.27 -5.40 -1.95
CA ASP A 312 11.21 -6.81 -1.56
C ASP A 312 9.76 -7.32 -1.36
N VAL A 313 8.76 -6.51 -1.74
CA VAL A 313 7.36 -6.95 -1.75
C VAL A 313 7.18 -8.01 -2.84
N THR A 314 6.64 -9.15 -2.46
CA THR A 314 6.44 -10.26 -3.40
C THR A 314 5.21 -10.01 -4.28
N SER A 315 5.23 -10.50 -5.51
CA SER A 315 4.08 -10.42 -6.43
C SER A 315 2.81 -11.06 -5.85
N LEU A 316 2.95 -12.04 -4.94
CA LEU A 316 1.84 -12.66 -4.24
C LEU A 316 1.11 -11.69 -3.28
N GLN A 317 1.78 -10.63 -2.85
CA GLN A 317 1.20 -9.59 -2.00
C GLN A 317 0.52 -8.47 -2.80
N LEU A 318 0.59 -8.47 -4.12
CA LEU A 318 -0.05 -7.48 -4.97
C LEU A 318 -1.41 -7.99 -5.49
N ASP A 319 -2.43 -7.14 -5.46
CA ASP A 319 -3.75 -7.41 -6.06
C ASP A 319 -3.81 -6.84 -7.49
N THR A 320 -2.89 -7.28 -8.35
CA THR A 320 -2.71 -6.71 -9.69
C THR A 320 -3.97 -6.78 -10.56
N SER A 321 -4.77 -7.83 -10.43
CA SER A 321 -6.06 -7.96 -11.13
C SER A 321 -7.08 -6.93 -10.65
N GLY A 322 -7.16 -6.71 -9.33
CA GLY A 322 -8.01 -5.67 -8.75
C GLY A 322 -7.55 -4.27 -9.16
N TRP A 323 -6.22 -4.04 -9.21
CA TRP A 323 -5.67 -2.75 -9.67
C TRP A 323 -6.06 -2.46 -11.12
N SER A 324 -5.85 -3.44 -12.00
CA SER A 324 -6.17 -3.30 -13.43
C SER A 324 -7.67 -3.06 -13.66
N ALA A 325 -8.55 -3.72 -12.91
CA ALA A 325 -9.99 -3.49 -12.99
C ALA A 325 -10.35 -2.04 -12.60
N GLN A 326 -9.79 -1.51 -11.52
CA GLN A 326 -10.04 -0.13 -11.08
C GLN A 326 -9.48 0.91 -12.07
N VAL A 327 -8.26 0.70 -12.56
CA VAL A 327 -7.63 1.60 -13.53
C VAL A 327 -8.39 1.59 -14.86
N SER A 328 -8.75 0.43 -15.37
CA SER A 328 -9.51 0.29 -16.64
C SER A 328 -10.88 0.95 -16.56
N ALA A 329 -11.57 0.81 -15.41
CA ALA A 329 -12.90 1.40 -15.25
C ALA A 329 -12.87 2.94 -15.12
N TRP A 330 -11.85 3.50 -14.43
CA TRP A 330 -11.92 4.90 -14.01
C TRP A 330 -10.75 5.78 -14.46
N ARG A 331 -9.65 5.19 -14.93
CA ARG A 331 -8.40 5.89 -15.28
C ARG A 331 -7.77 5.34 -16.55
N SER A 332 -8.55 4.79 -17.46
CA SER A 332 -8.07 4.15 -18.70
C SER A 332 -7.27 5.08 -19.62
N SER A 333 -7.52 6.39 -19.56
CA SER A 333 -6.78 7.40 -20.33
C SER A 333 -5.52 7.94 -19.63
N SER A 334 -5.26 7.54 -18.39
CA SER A 334 -4.11 8.02 -17.60
C SER A 334 -2.89 7.16 -17.89
N PHE A 335 -2.02 7.65 -18.77
CA PHE A 335 -0.71 7.04 -19.03
C PHE A 335 0.39 7.88 -18.38
N LEU A 336 1.31 7.21 -17.69
CA LEU A 336 2.36 7.80 -16.88
C LEU A 336 3.69 7.70 -17.61
N THR A 337 4.39 8.83 -17.72
CA THR A 337 5.75 8.89 -18.24
C THR A 337 6.63 9.59 -17.22
N ASN A 338 7.75 8.98 -16.82
CA ASN A 338 8.71 9.62 -15.92
C ASN A 338 10.12 9.05 -16.14
N TYR A 339 11.13 9.90 -15.96
CA TYR A 339 12.55 9.53 -15.99
C TYR A 339 13.18 9.94 -14.65
N ILE A 340 13.29 8.98 -13.73
CA ILE A 340 13.77 9.24 -12.38
C ILE A 340 15.28 9.13 -12.38
N SER A 341 15.95 10.27 -12.34
CA SER A 341 17.40 10.40 -12.49
C SER A 341 18.16 10.43 -11.16
N GLU A 342 17.45 10.49 -10.03
CA GLU A 342 18.02 10.49 -8.68
C GLU A 342 17.37 9.40 -7.83
N PRO A 343 18.15 8.71 -6.98
CA PRO A 343 17.60 7.73 -6.05
C PRO A 343 16.53 8.33 -5.15
N THR A 344 15.27 8.06 -5.47
CA THR A 344 14.09 8.59 -4.79
C THR A 344 13.43 7.51 -3.96
N ASP A 345 12.91 7.86 -2.79
CA ASP A 345 12.17 6.94 -1.92
C ASP A 345 10.94 6.39 -2.65
N ILE A 346 10.80 5.07 -2.65
CA ILE A 346 9.69 4.39 -3.33
C ILE A 346 8.35 4.82 -2.77
N LYS A 347 8.24 4.98 -1.45
CA LYS A 347 7.04 5.50 -0.80
C LYS A 347 6.63 6.87 -1.35
N THR A 348 7.60 7.75 -1.60
CA THR A 348 7.36 9.06 -2.22
C THR A 348 6.81 8.92 -3.62
N LEU A 349 7.40 8.06 -4.45
CA LEU A 349 6.96 7.84 -5.82
C LEU A 349 5.54 7.26 -5.89
N ILE A 350 5.25 6.24 -5.08
CA ILE A 350 3.91 5.65 -5.00
C ILE A 350 2.91 6.70 -4.53
N SER A 351 3.26 7.49 -3.51
CA SER A 351 2.39 8.56 -3.01
C SER A 351 2.09 9.61 -4.08
N GLN A 352 3.10 10.01 -4.86
CA GLN A 352 2.91 10.93 -5.99
C GLN A 352 1.97 10.36 -7.06
N ILE A 353 2.19 9.11 -7.48
CA ILE A 353 1.33 8.46 -8.47
C ILE A 353 -0.11 8.40 -7.95
N CYS A 354 -0.30 7.94 -6.72
CA CYS A 354 -1.63 7.78 -6.15
C CYS A 354 -2.36 9.14 -5.99
N ASP A 355 -1.67 10.14 -5.45
CA ASP A 355 -2.25 11.46 -5.21
C ASP A 355 -2.61 12.18 -6.52
N GLN A 356 -1.68 12.17 -7.49
CA GLN A 356 -1.85 12.87 -8.77
C GLN A 356 -2.88 12.20 -9.70
N ASN A 357 -3.18 10.93 -9.50
CA ASN A 357 -4.18 10.20 -10.31
C ASN A 357 -5.47 9.92 -9.54
N GLN A 358 -5.61 10.44 -8.34
CA GLN A 358 -6.78 10.22 -7.49
C GLN A 358 -7.10 8.74 -7.34
N VAL A 359 -6.11 7.96 -6.93
CA VAL A 359 -6.24 6.58 -6.51
C VAL A 359 -5.80 6.43 -5.06
N MET A 360 -6.32 5.45 -4.37
CA MET A 360 -5.98 5.08 -3.01
C MET A 360 -5.30 3.73 -3.01
N MET A 361 -4.24 3.58 -2.21
CA MET A 361 -3.54 2.31 -2.06
C MET A 361 -3.32 1.99 -0.60
N TRP A 362 -3.60 0.75 -0.20
CA TRP A 362 -3.42 0.26 1.17
C TRP A 362 -3.14 -1.23 1.19
N TYR A 363 -2.64 -1.70 2.31
CA TYR A 363 -2.54 -3.14 2.59
C TYR A 363 -3.79 -3.62 3.32
N ASP A 364 -4.39 -4.69 2.81
CA ASP A 364 -5.49 -5.40 3.46
C ASP A 364 -4.93 -6.61 4.22
N PRO A 365 -4.88 -6.57 5.54
CA PRO A 365 -4.28 -7.63 6.34
C PRO A 365 -5.07 -8.94 6.33
N GLN A 366 -6.34 -8.92 5.92
CA GLN A 366 -7.18 -10.13 5.83
C GLN A 366 -6.87 -10.94 4.58
N THR A 367 -6.73 -10.28 3.45
CA THR A 367 -6.39 -10.92 2.17
C THR A 367 -4.90 -11.02 1.94
N SER A 368 -4.08 -10.35 2.77
CA SER A 368 -2.63 -10.21 2.59
C SER A 368 -2.23 -9.57 1.26
N LYS A 369 -3.04 -8.64 0.78
CA LYS A 369 -2.87 -7.99 -0.51
C LYS A 369 -2.74 -6.47 -0.35
N ILE A 370 -1.85 -5.88 -1.13
CA ILE A 370 -1.83 -4.45 -1.38
C ILE A 370 -2.92 -4.17 -2.41
N LYS A 371 -3.91 -3.39 -2.03
CA LYS A 371 -5.07 -3.02 -2.84
C LYS A 371 -4.95 -1.62 -3.40
N LEU A 372 -5.58 -1.40 -4.53
CA LEU A 372 -5.73 -0.09 -5.15
C LEU A 372 -7.21 0.12 -5.50
N LYS A 373 -7.69 1.33 -5.25
CA LYS A 373 -9.02 1.77 -5.67
C LYS A 373 -8.95 3.18 -6.23
N ALA A 374 -9.61 3.40 -7.34
CA ALA A 374 -9.83 4.75 -7.86
C ALA A 374 -10.77 5.50 -6.93
N VAL A 375 -10.49 6.79 -6.71
CA VAL A 375 -11.43 7.69 -6.06
C VAL A 375 -12.53 8.01 -7.06
N ALA A 376 -13.57 7.20 -7.05
CA ALA A 376 -14.67 7.19 -8.02
C ALA A 376 -15.92 6.58 -7.38
N PRO A 377 -17.11 6.75 -7.97
CA PRO A 377 -18.33 6.05 -7.52
C PRO A 377 -18.13 4.53 -7.48
N GLU A 378 -18.92 3.84 -6.66
CA GLU A 378 -18.85 2.39 -6.59
C GLU A 378 -19.39 1.76 -7.88
N LEU A 379 -18.73 0.70 -8.35
CA LEU A 379 -19.13 -0.06 -9.56
C LEU A 379 -20.31 -1.01 -9.31
N GLY A 380 -20.87 -1.02 -8.12
CA GLY A 380 -21.94 -1.94 -7.74
C GLY A 380 -22.95 -1.30 -6.80
N THR A 381 -23.76 -2.14 -6.16
CA THR A 381 -24.72 -1.67 -5.16
C THR A 381 -23.96 -1.15 -3.95
N LEU A 382 -24.18 0.12 -3.59
CA LEU A 382 -23.62 0.72 -2.37
C LEU A 382 -24.19 0.03 -1.13
N LYS A 383 -23.32 -0.28 -0.18
CA LYS A 383 -23.71 -0.69 1.16
C LYS A 383 -24.43 0.47 1.83
N SER A 384 -25.50 0.20 2.55
CA SER A 384 -26.28 1.21 3.28
C SER A 384 -26.42 0.78 4.72
N TYR A 385 -26.18 1.72 5.65
CA TYR A 385 -26.25 1.50 7.08
C TYR A 385 -27.14 2.57 7.73
N THR A 386 -27.74 2.23 8.87
CA THR A 386 -28.60 3.11 9.64
C THR A 386 -28.10 3.21 11.09
N ASP A 387 -28.26 4.35 11.72
CA ASP A 387 -27.93 4.53 13.14
C ASP A 387 -28.89 3.80 14.09
N ALA A 388 -30.05 3.39 13.58
CA ALA A 388 -31.04 2.66 14.38
C ALA A 388 -30.70 1.18 14.57
N ASN A 389 -30.01 0.54 13.60
CA ASN A 389 -29.85 -0.91 13.57
C ASN A 389 -28.40 -1.39 13.40
N ASP A 390 -27.56 -0.60 12.74
CA ASP A 390 -26.29 -1.12 12.20
C ASP A 390 -25.06 -0.58 12.91
N ILE A 391 -25.16 0.63 13.48
CA ILE A 391 -24.01 1.34 14.06
C ILE A 391 -24.32 1.90 15.44
N PHE A 392 -23.28 2.19 16.21
CA PHE A 392 -23.35 2.87 17.50
C PHE A 392 -22.11 3.77 17.71
N ASP A 393 -22.16 4.65 18.72
CA ASP A 393 -21.10 5.61 19.03
C ASP A 393 -20.76 6.55 17.83
N LEU A 394 -21.76 6.97 17.05
CA LEU A 394 -21.53 7.85 15.90
C LEU A 394 -21.07 9.23 16.35
N GLN A 395 -19.94 9.68 15.78
CA GLN A 395 -19.41 11.03 15.90
C GLN A 395 -19.31 11.65 14.50
N VAL A 396 -19.75 12.89 14.37
CA VAL A 396 -19.73 13.64 13.12
C VAL A 396 -18.99 14.95 13.33
N ALA A 397 -18.07 15.30 12.44
CA ALA A 397 -17.38 16.58 12.43
C ALA A 397 -17.18 17.07 10.98
N GLU A 398 -17.17 18.36 10.76
CA GLU A 398 -16.73 18.94 9.49
C GLU A 398 -15.22 19.14 9.50
N ASP A 399 -14.57 18.90 8.36
CA ASP A 399 -13.12 19.03 8.19
C ASP A 399 -12.77 20.10 7.14
N ASP A 400 -12.76 21.37 7.56
CA ASP A 400 -12.41 22.51 6.68
C ASP A 400 -10.95 22.47 6.18
N THR A 401 -10.09 21.65 6.78
CA THR A 401 -8.70 21.52 6.31
C THR A 401 -8.61 20.80 4.95
N LEU A 402 -9.66 20.07 4.59
CA LEU A 402 -9.75 19.38 3.32
C LEU A 402 -10.39 20.22 2.21
N ARG A 403 -11.02 21.36 2.53
CA ARG A 403 -11.68 22.21 1.55
C ARG A 403 -10.70 22.75 0.51
N LEU A 404 -11.13 22.83 -0.75
CA LEU A 404 -10.34 23.34 -1.89
C LEU A 404 -11.25 24.17 -2.80
N ASN A 405 -10.79 25.37 -3.18
CA ASN A 405 -11.47 26.21 -4.17
C ASN A 405 -10.64 26.33 -5.46
N SER A 406 -9.34 26.09 -5.38
CA SER A 406 -8.42 26.15 -6.53
C SER A 406 -7.43 25.00 -6.46
N VAL A 407 -7.24 24.32 -7.57
CA VAL A 407 -6.21 23.29 -7.72
C VAL A 407 -5.45 23.55 -9.01
N SER A 408 -4.13 23.72 -8.88
CA SER A 408 -3.23 23.86 -10.02
C SER A 408 -2.34 22.64 -10.12
N MET A 409 -2.27 22.02 -11.28
CA MET A 409 -1.34 20.94 -11.57
C MET A 409 -0.34 21.38 -12.64
N TYR A 410 0.92 21.47 -12.24
CA TYR A 410 2.05 21.75 -13.12
C TYR A 410 2.53 20.45 -13.76
N LEU A 411 2.70 20.43 -15.08
CA LEU A 411 3.04 19.21 -15.86
C LEU A 411 4.06 19.55 -16.97
N ASN A 412 4.56 18.49 -17.62
CA ASN A 412 5.58 18.60 -18.65
C ASN A 412 6.85 19.30 -18.14
N PRO A 413 7.72 18.60 -17.37
CA PRO A 413 8.93 19.18 -16.85
C PRO A 413 9.86 19.65 -17.99
N ARG A 414 10.47 20.82 -17.83
CA ARG A 414 11.46 21.36 -18.80
C ARG A 414 12.74 20.55 -18.82
N SER A 415 13.08 19.95 -17.67
CA SER A 415 14.19 19.03 -17.52
C SER A 415 13.79 17.94 -16.53
N TRP A 416 14.26 16.72 -16.77
CA TRP A 416 14.05 15.59 -15.84
C TRP A 416 15.08 15.59 -14.69
N ILE A 417 16.01 16.53 -14.69
CA ILE A 417 16.86 16.89 -13.57
C ILE A 417 16.34 18.18 -12.97
N GLY A 418 16.10 18.22 -11.67
CA GLY A 418 15.73 19.46 -10.99
C GLY A 418 14.49 19.36 -10.11
N GLY A 419 14.05 20.52 -9.61
CA GLY A 419 13.09 20.66 -8.52
C GLY A 419 11.60 20.56 -8.92
N ASN A 420 10.75 20.96 -7.96
CA ASN A 420 9.30 21.03 -8.09
C ASN A 420 8.84 22.48 -7.84
N LYS A 421 9.31 23.40 -8.68
CA LYS A 421 8.85 24.80 -8.70
C LYS A 421 8.01 25.05 -9.95
N PRO A 422 7.08 26.01 -9.94
CA PRO A 422 6.29 26.33 -11.13
C PRO A 422 7.13 26.56 -12.40
N SER A 423 8.31 27.20 -12.26
CA SER A 423 9.23 27.47 -13.36
C SER A 423 9.87 26.24 -14.00
N ASP A 424 9.86 25.10 -13.31
CA ASP A 424 10.47 23.85 -13.78
C ASP A 424 9.56 23.10 -14.77
N PHE A 425 8.32 23.58 -14.96
CA PHE A 425 7.31 22.98 -15.81
C PHE A 425 6.94 23.88 -16.99
N GLN A 426 6.43 23.28 -18.06
CA GLN A 426 6.03 23.99 -19.28
C GLN A 426 4.56 24.40 -19.22
N ASP A 427 3.71 23.53 -18.65
CA ASP A 427 2.26 23.66 -18.68
C ASP A 427 1.68 23.65 -17.26
N VAL A 428 0.48 24.23 -17.13
CA VAL A 428 -0.32 24.19 -15.91
C VAL A 428 -1.78 23.98 -16.25
N ALA A 429 -2.40 22.99 -15.58
CA ALA A 429 -3.84 22.78 -15.60
C ALA A 429 -4.44 23.35 -14.31
N VAL A 430 -5.42 24.25 -14.44
CA VAL A 430 -6.04 24.91 -13.29
C VAL A 430 -7.54 24.63 -13.28
N SER A 431 -8.06 24.20 -12.14
CA SER A 431 -9.49 24.16 -11.85
C SER A 431 -9.80 25.11 -10.70
N LEU A 432 -10.83 25.92 -10.86
CA LEU A 432 -11.25 26.95 -9.91
C LEU A 432 -12.78 26.89 -9.74
N ASP A 433 -13.26 26.87 -8.51
CA ASP A 433 -14.68 27.02 -8.17
C ASP A 433 -14.91 28.42 -7.59
N THR A 434 -15.33 29.34 -8.46
CA THR A 434 -15.55 30.74 -8.10
C THR A 434 -16.73 30.92 -7.15
N LEU A 435 -17.79 30.10 -7.27
CA LEU A 435 -18.96 30.20 -6.42
C LEU A 435 -18.61 29.87 -4.95
N TYR A 436 -17.94 28.75 -4.72
CA TYR A 436 -17.54 28.38 -3.36
C TYR A 436 -16.40 29.24 -2.82
N TYR A 437 -15.57 29.78 -3.70
CA TYR A 437 -14.57 30.79 -3.32
C TYR A 437 -15.24 32.01 -2.72
N ASP A 438 -16.28 32.59 -3.38
CA ASP A 438 -17.00 33.75 -2.93
C ASP A 438 -17.84 33.46 -1.67
N LEU A 439 -18.50 32.31 -1.61
CA LEU A 439 -19.33 31.92 -0.46
C LEU A 439 -18.55 31.78 0.84
N TYR A 440 -17.34 31.22 0.78
CA TYR A 440 -16.49 31.04 1.97
C TYR A 440 -15.62 32.29 2.28
N GLY A 441 -15.46 33.21 1.33
CA GLY A 441 -14.68 34.44 1.50
C GLY A 441 -13.19 34.22 1.78
N SER A 442 -12.69 32.99 1.60
CA SER A 442 -11.28 32.66 1.83
C SER A 442 -10.80 31.58 0.84
N PRO A 443 -9.70 31.85 0.09
CA PRO A 443 -9.14 30.88 -0.83
C PRO A 443 -8.52 29.70 -0.08
N LYS A 444 -8.69 28.52 -0.65
CA LYS A 444 -8.00 27.28 -0.26
C LYS A 444 -7.42 26.67 -1.53
N GLU A 445 -6.13 26.85 -1.69
CA GLU A 445 -5.42 26.48 -2.92
C GLU A 445 -4.54 25.26 -2.70
N ARG A 446 -4.38 24.46 -3.75
CA ARG A 446 -3.45 23.36 -3.79
C ARG A 446 -2.66 23.34 -5.10
N ASN A 447 -1.34 23.29 -4.97
CA ASN A 447 -0.44 23.12 -6.10
C ASN A 447 0.09 21.67 -6.14
N LEU A 448 -0.05 21.03 -7.29
CA LEU A 448 0.49 19.72 -7.59
C LEU A 448 1.59 19.87 -8.65
N TYR A 449 2.70 19.18 -8.46
CA TYR A 449 3.82 19.18 -9.40
C TYR A 449 3.97 17.76 -9.93
N SER A 450 3.50 17.55 -11.17
CA SER A 450 3.49 16.23 -11.77
C SER A 450 4.61 16.04 -12.76
N ARG A 451 5.50 15.10 -12.47
CA ARG A 451 6.46 14.56 -13.43
C ARG A 451 5.93 13.29 -14.11
N TRP A 452 4.74 12.81 -13.70
CA TRP A 452 4.14 11.59 -14.19
C TRP A 452 3.10 11.79 -15.29
N ILE A 453 2.35 12.89 -15.20
CA ILE A 453 1.26 13.22 -16.13
C ILE A 453 1.76 14.27 -17.13
N SER A 454 1.69 13.94 -18.42
CA SER A 454 2.04 14.84 -19.52
C SER A 454 0.80 15.35 -20.28
N SER A 455 -0.37 14.76 -20.05
CA SER A 455 -1.61 15.10 -20.75
C SER A 455 -2.40 16.16 -19.97
N THR A 456 -2.58 17.33 -20.56
CA THR A 456 -3.40 18.42 -19.99
C THR A 456 -4.86 18.01 -19.74
N PRO A 457 -5.55 17.27 -20.63
CA PRO A 457 -6.90 16.77 -20.35
C PRO A 457 -6.96 15.84 -19.13
N VAL A 458 -5.97 14.95 -18.92
CA VAL A 458 -5.88 14.09 -17.74
C VAL A 458 -5.67 14.93 -16.48
N ALA A 459 -4.80 15.92 -16.55
CA ALA A 459 -4.55 16.85 -15.42
C ALA A 459 -5.81 17.65 -15.05
N LEU A 460 -6.54 18.19 -16.04
CA LEU A 460 -7.81 18.89 -15.82
C LEU A 460 -8.88 17.97 -15.20
N SER A 461 -8.98 16.73 -15.67
CA SER A 461 -9.88 15.74 -15.08
C SER A 461 -9.54 15.49 -13.60
N THR A 462 -8.26 15.34 -13.28
CA THR A 462 -7.81 15.11 -11.88
C THR A 462 -8.08 16.34 -10.99
N THR A 463 -7.74 17.55 -11.46
CA THR A 463 -7.98 18.77 -10.67
C THR A 463 -9.47 19.05 -10.50
N GLY A 464 -10.29 18.76 -11.53
CA GLY A 464 -11.75 18.84 -11.47
C GLY A 464 -12.36 17.88 -10.45
N VAL A 465 -11.90 16.63 -10.40
CA VAL A 465 -12.35 15.67 -9.38
C VAL A 465 -12.03 16.18 -7.97
N LEU A 466 -10.84 16.73 -7.75
CA LEU A 466 -10.44 17.29 -6.45
C LEU A 466 -11.34 18.45 -6.03
N ILE A 467 -11.58 19.41 -6.92
CA ILE A 467 -12.47 20.55 -6.64
C ILE A 467 -13.88 20.05 -6.31
N ASN A 468 -14.46 19.23 -7.17
CA ASN A 468 -15.83 18.74 -6.97
C ASN A 468 -16.03 18.00 -5.64
N ARG A 469 -15.01 17.29 -5.18
CA ARG A 469 -15.08 16.57 -3.90
C ARG A 469 -14.90 17.47 -2.68
N PHE A 470 -14.10 18.51 -2.79
CA PHE A 470 -13.63 19.29 -1.65
C PHE A 470 -14.00 20.79 -1.71
N ARG A 471 -14.85 21.21 -2.66
CA ARG A 471 -15.33 22.60 -2.72
C ARG A 471 -16.05 23.05 -1.44
N ALA A 472 -16.75 22.13 -0.78
CA ALA A 472 -17.31 22.31 0.56
C ALA A 472 -16.52 21.48 1.58
N SER A 473 -16.57 21.86 2.86
CA SER A 473 -15.96 21.11 3.94
C SER A 473 -16.60 19.71 4.04
N PRO A 474 -15.85 18.62 3.85
CA PRO A 474 -16.42 17.28 3.94
C PRO A 474 -16.71 16.91 5.41
N PHE A 475 -17.70 16.03 5.62
CA PHE A 475 -17.91 15.40 6.91
C PHE A 475 -16.86 14.32 7.14
N ARG A 476 -16.33 14.30 8.34
CA ARG A 476 -15.57 13.18 8.88
C ARG A 476 -16.43 12.50 9.94
N ILE A 477 -16.62 11.20 9.82
CA ILE A 477 -17.38 10.41 10.76
C ILE A 477 -16.52 9.32 11.37
N SER A 478 -16.83 8.98 12.62
CA SER A 478 -16.35 7.76 13.25
C SER A 478 -17.52 7.08 13.98
N PHE A 479 -17.56 5.77 13.91
CA PHE A 479 -18.59 4.96 14.55
C PHE A 479 -18.08 3.55 14.81
N LYS A 480 -18.83 2.80 15.58
CA LYS A 480 -18.62 1.37 15.79
C LYS A 480 -19.77 0.59 15.18
N MET A 481 -19.47 -0.60 14.71
CA MET A 481 -20.48 -1.56 14.27
C MET A 481 -20.11 -2.97 14.73
N PRO A 482 -21.08 -3.86 14.93
CA PRO A 482 -20.80 -5.26 15.16
C PRO A 482 -20.02 -5.86 13.97
N TYR A 483 -19.08 -6.75 14.24
CA TYR A 483 -18.40 -7.46 13.16
C TYR A 483 -19.39 -8.40 12.45
N ASP A 484 -19.50 -8.24 11.15
CA ASP A 484 -20.24 -9.14 10.29
C ASP A 484 -19.28 -9.92 9.36
N ASN A 485 -19.45 -11.22 9.31
CA ASN A 485 -18.63 -12.09 8.48
C ASN A 485 -19.08 -12.14 7.01
N PHE A 486 -20.24 -11.57 6.70
CA PHE A 486 -20.72 -11.54 5.33
C PHE A 486 -20.02 -10.45 4.52
N PRO A 487 -19.31 -10.80 3.43
CA PRO A 487 -18.60 -9.81 2.60
C PRO A 487 -19.50 -8.70 2.04
N GLN A 488 -20.79 -8.98 1.87
CA GLN A 488 -21.77 -8.04 1.33
C GLN A 488 -22.14 -6.92 2.31
N THR A 489 -22.14 -7.22 3.59
CA THR A 489 -22.51 -6.28 4.67
C THR A 489 -21.31 -5.76 5.44
N ARG A 490 -20.18 -6.47 5.40
CA ARG A 490 -18.96 -6.06 6.09
C ARG A 490 -18.34 -4.84 5.42
N LEU A 491 -18.06 -3.81 6.22
CA LEU A 491 -17.32 -2.63 5.77
C LEU A 491 -15.80 -2.88 5.89
N ILE A 492 -15.08 -2.55 4.83
CA ILE A 492 -13.62 -2.60 4.80
C ILE A 492 -13.04 -1.24 4.37
N THR A 493 -11.79 -1.00 4.70
CA THR A 493 -11.07 0.20 4.24
C THR A 493 -11.13 0.30 2.70
N GLY A 494 -11.47 1.48 2.20
CA GLY A 494 -11.66 1.75 0.78
C GLY A 494 -13.10 1.58 0.27
N ASP A 495 -14.02 1.00 1.03
CA ASP A 495 -15.43 0.86 0.61
C ASP A 495 -16.15 2.21 0.57
N ASN A 496 -16.99 2.39 -0.44
CA ASN A 496 -18.00 3.44 -0.44
C ASN A 496 -19.30 2.89 0.16
N PHE A 497 -20.00 3.71 0.93
CA PHE A 497 -21.24 3.34 1.57
C PHE A 497 -22.14 4.56 1.83
N ARG A 498 -23.40 4.31 2.10
CA ARG A 498 -24.37 5.32 2.53
C ARG A 498 -24.65 5.16 4.01
N LEU A 499 -24.85 6.29 4.70
CA LEU A 499 -25.25 6.32 6.09
C LEU A 499 -26.50 7.17 6.24
N GLU A 500 -27.59 6.53 6.68
CA GLU A 500 -28.82 7.19 7.09
C GLU A 500 -28.82 7.39 8.61
N THR A 501 -28.89 8.65 9.02
CA THR A 501 -28.90 9.02 10.44
C THR A 501 -29.72 10.30 10.64
N ARG A 502 -30.28 10.43 11.84
CA ARG A 502 -31.01 11.66 12.24
C ARG A 502 -30.11 12.90 12.32
N GLN A 503 -28.78 12.73 12.28
CA GLN A 503 -27.84 13.85 12.32
C GLN A 503 -27.69 14.53 10.95
N PHE A 504 -28.05 13.86 9.86
CA PHE A 504 -27.98 14.44 8.50
C PHE A 504 -29.37 14.78 8.00
N GLN A 505 -29.60 16.08 7.81
CA GLN A 505 -30.86 16.64 7.32
C GLN A 505 -30.59 17.68 6.24
N ASN A 506 -31.51 17.82 5.31
CA ASN A 506 -31.52 18.94 4.38
C ASN A 506 -32.12 20.20 5.02
N ALA A 507 -32.17 21.32 4.28
CA ALA A 507 -32.69 22.59 4.77
C ALA A 507 -34.18 22.54 5.17
N THR A 508 -34.94 21.55 4.72
CA THR A 508 -36.35 21.36 5.11
C THR A 508 -36.52 20.45 6.34
N GLY A 509 -35.42 19.91 6.87
CA GLY A 509 -35.46 18.95 7.98
C GLY A 509 -35.72 17.52 7.55
N SER A 510 -35.82 17.26 6.25
CA SER A 510 -35.95 15.90 5.73
C SER A 510 -34.61 15.15 5.79
N SER A 511 -34.65 13.81 5.89
CA SER A 511 -33.45 12.98 5.92
C SER A 511 -32.59 13.23 4.67
N TYR A 512 -31.30 13.42 4.90
CA TYR A 512 -30.25 13.47 3.88
C TYR A 512 -29.32 12.28 4.09
N VAL A 513 -29.09 11.49 3.05
CA VAL A 513 -28.30 10.26 3.12
C VAL A 513 -26.98 10.46 2.34
N PRO A 514 -25.94 10.99 2.99
CA PRO A 514 -24.64 11.19 2.33
C PRO A 514 -23.93 9.87 2.06
N GLU A 515 -23.08 9.90 1.04
CA GLU A 515 -22.14 8.85 0.75
C GLU A 515 -20.80 9.10 1.46
N PHE A 516 -20.15 8.04 1.87
CA PHE A 516 -18.87 8.07 2.56
C PHE A 516 -17.91 7.09 1.91
N ILE A 517 -16.61 7.40 2.02
CA ILE A 517 -15.53 6.45 1.79
C ILE A 517 -14.90 6.06 3.12
N CYS A 518 -14.81 4.76 3.37
CA CYS A 518 -14.16 4.23 4.56
C CYS A 518 -12.64 4.44 4.46
N VAL A 519 -12.08 5.27 5.34
CA VAL A 519 -10.64 5.58 5.33
C VAL A 519 -9.84 4.73 6.31
N SER A 520 -10.48 4.14 7.31
CA SER A 520 -9.80 3.26 8.26
C SER A 520 -10.79 2.31 8.93
N THR A 521 -10.36 1.07 9.13
CA THR A 521 -11.08 0.08 9.94
C THR A 521 -10.14 -0.53 10.96
N LYS A 522 -10.63 -0.73 12.19
CA LYS A 522 -9.90 -1.40 13.27
C LYS A 522 -10.82 -2.38 13.97
N TYR A 523 -10.38 -3.61 14.06
CA TYR A 523 -11.06 -4.67 14.79
C TYR A 523 -10.63 -4.65 16.26
N ASP A 524 -11.60 -4.58 17.15
CA ASP A 524 -11.39 -4.71 18.59
C ASP A 524 -11.62 -6.16 19.07
N LYS A 525 -11.12 -6.47 20.26
CA LYS A 525 -11.23 -7.82 20.86
C LYS A 525 -12.66 -8.26 21.13
N ASP A 526 -13.58 -7.32 21.29
CA ASP A 526 -15.01 -7.56 21.54
C ASP A 526 -15.81 -7.79 20.25
N MET A 527 -15.14 -8.08 19.14
CA MET A 527 -15.76 -8.24 17.82
C MET A 527 -16.51 -6.99 17.34
N THR A 528 -16.08 -5.83 17.77
CA THR A 528 -16.53 -4.57 17.18
C THR A 528 -15.56 -4.07 16.14
N LEU A 529 -16.10 -3.44 15.10
CA LEU A 529 -15.36 -2.77 14.05
C LEU A 529 -15.46 -1.25 14.29
N ASN A 530 -14.34 -0.62 14.62
CA ASN A 530 -14.25 0.84 14.59
C ASN A 530 -13.99 1.30 13.17
N VAL A 531 -14.79 2.23 12.69
CA VAL A 531 -14.75 2.78 11.34
C VAL A 531 -14.51 4.27 11.41
N GLU A 532 -13.56 4.75 10.58
CA GLU A 532 -13.45 6.17 10.24
C GLU A 532 -13.76 6.33 8.75
N ALA A 533 -14.56 7.35 8.41
CA ALA A 533 -14.90 7.63 7.03
C ALA A 533 -14.99 9.13 6.76
N VAL A 534 -14.87 9.50 5.50
CA VAL A 534 -15.00 10.88 5.02
C VAL A 534 -16.10 10.93 3.98
N SER A 535 -16.93 11.96 4.02
CA SER A 535 -18.02 12.10 3.05
C SER A 535 -17.45 12.12 1.63
N TYR A 536 -18.11 11.38 0.79
CA TYR A 536 -17.79 11.24 -0.60
C TYR A 536 -18.90 11.92 -1.41
N SER A 537 -18.59 13.10 -1.93
CA SER A 537 -19.48 13.79 -2.85
C SER A 537 -18.80 13.82 -4.21
N TYR A 538 -19.29 13.04 -5.14
CA TYR A 538 -18.74 13.06 -6.50
C TYR A 538 -19.25 14.29 -7.26
N PHE A 539 -20.49 14.70 -6.96
CA PHE A 539 -21.09 15.94 -7.40
C PHE A 539 -21.82 16.56 -6.21
N GLY A 540 -21.34 17.69 -5.72
CA GLY A 540 -21.94 18.32 -4.55
C GLY A 540 -23.38 18.68 -4.78
N GLY A 541 -24.24 18.19 -3.88
CA GLY A 541 -25.64 18.56 -3.72
C GLY A 541 -26.56 18.16 -4.88
N ASN A 542 -27.65 17.53 -4.57
CA ASN A 542 -28.92 17.32 -5.34
C ASN A 542 -28.90 17.39 -6.89
N ASN A 543 -27.75 17.32 -7.51
CA ASN A 543 -27.68 17.18 -8.95
C ASN A 543 -28.09 15.73 -9.24
N GLY A 544 -29.23 15.59 -9.86
CA GLY A 544 -29.71 14.33 -10.39
C GLY A 544 -28.66 13.63 -11.25
N PRO A 545 -28.92 12.45 -11.71
CA PRO A 545 -28.00 11.74 -12.58
C PRO A 545 -27.57 12.66 -13.71
N ILE A 546 -26.29 12.62 -14.07
CA ILE A 546 -25.78 13.33 -15.22
C ILE A 546 -26.55 12.83 -16.42
N GLY A 547 -27.43 13.65 -16.92
CA GLY A 547 -28.21 13.35 -18.12
C GLY A 547 -27.72 14.20 -19.29
N ALA A 548 -27.81 13.68 -20.46
CA ALA A 548 -27.45 14.39 -21.66
C ALA A 548 -28.68 14.94 -22.35
N THR A 549 -28.68 16.21 -22.69
CA THR A 549 -29.52 16.69 -23.77
C THR A 549 -28.67 17.21 -24.90
N SER A 550 -29.16 17.00 -26.07
CA SER A 550 -28.74 17.55 -27.35
C SER A 550 -27.27 18.01 -27.48
N PHE A 551 -26.37 17.08 -27.52
CA PHE A 551 -25.24 17.19 -28.42
C PHE A 551 -25.77 16.84 -29.82
N ASP A 552 -25.62 17.69 -30.79
CA ASP A 552 -26.16 17.54 -32.15
C ASP A 552 -27.70 17.42 -32.28
N GLY A 553 -28.48 17.97 -31.34
CA GLY A 553 -29.93 17.95 -31.41
C GLY A 553 -30.57 16.59 -31.03
N GLN A 554 -29.82 15.70 -30.37
CA GLN A 554 -30.34 14.44 -29.85
C GLN A 554 -30.57 14.52 -28.34
N ASP A 555 -31.63 13.93 -27.84
CA ASP A 555 -31.83 13.77 -26.40
C ASP A 555 -30.91 12.66 -25.81
N TYR A 556 -30.74 12.70 -24.49
CA TYR A 556 -29.88 11.74 -23.79
C TYR A 556 -30.24 10.28 -24.07
N SER A 557 -31.51 9.96 -24.07
CA SER A 557 -31.98 8.58 -24.27
C SER A 557 -31.62 8.08 -25.67
N THR A 558 -31.75 8.94 -26.66
CA THR A 558 -31.40 8.65 -28.07
C THR A 558 -29.89 8.53 -28.25
N TYR A 559 -29.10 9.43 -27.60
CA TYR A 559 -27.64 9.38 -27.65
C TYR A 559 -27.08 8.12 -27.01
N ILE A 560 -27.53 7.76 -25.80
CA ILE A 560 -27.08 6.55 -25.11
C ILE A 560 -27.51 5.26 -25.81
N ALA A 561 -28.70 5.23 -26.42
CA ALA A 561 -29.13 4.10 -27.23
C ALA A 561 -28.22 3.89 -28.45
N ALA A 562 -27.76 4.97 -29.07
CA ALA A 562 -26.80 4.94 -30.17
C ALA A 562 -25.35 4.67 -29.74
N ASN A 563 -25.01 5.00 -28.51
CA ASN A 563 -23.64 4.93 -27.97
C ASN A 563 -23.61 4.30 -26.56
N PRO A 564 -23.94 3.00 -26.42
CA PRO A 564 -24.11 2.35 -25.12
C PRO A 564 -22.85 2.37 -24.22
N ASN A 565 -21.68 2.63 -24.79
CA ASN A 565 -20.41 2.72 -24.08
C ASN A 565 -19.96 4.17 -23.79
N ALA A 566 -20.72 5.17 -24.21
CA ALA A 566 -20.32 6.57 -24.08
C ALA A 566 -20.66 7.19 -22.71
N GLY A 567 -21.49 6.55 -21.90
CA GLY A 567 -21.94 7.04 -20.59
C GLY A 567 -20.85 7.27 -19.53
N GLY A 568 -19.61 6.81 -19.77
CA GLY A 568 -18.46 7.05 -18.90
C GLY A 568 -17.50 8.13 -19.40
N ILE A 569 -17.71 8.66 -20.60
CA ILE A 569 -16.75 9.56 -21.27
C ILE A 569 -17.21 11.03 -21.21
N LEU A 570 -18.52 11.25 -21.16
CA LEU A 570 -19.11 12.57 -21.22
C LEU A 570 -19.95 12.86 -19.97
N ALA A 571 -19.65 13.95 -19.27
CA ALA A 571 -20.40 14.39 -18.10
C ALA A 571 -21.41 15.48 -18.51
N TRP A 572 -22.69 15.24 -18.21
CA TRP A 572 -23.79 16.15 -18.47
C TRP A 572 -24.44 16.58 -17.16
N ILE A 573 -24.81 17.82 -16.99
CA ILE A 573 -25.50 18.30 -15.78
C ILE A 573 -26.98 18.49 -16.12
N SER A 574 -27.83 17.68 -15.48
CA SER A 574 -29.28 17.76 -15.67
C SER A 574 -30.05 17.21 -14.46
N GLN A 575 -31.37 17.39 -14.48
CA GLN A 575 -32.30 16.61 -13.65
C GLN A 575 -32.42 15.17 -14.18
N ALA A 576 -33.16 14.33 -13.42
CA ALA A 576 -33.38 12.92 -13.78
C ALA A 576 -34.11 12.73 -15.12
N ASP A 577 -34.84 13.74 -15.58
CA ASP A 577 -35.55 13.78 -16.84
C ASP A 577 -34.71 14.34 -18.00
N GLY A 578 -33.45 14.72 -17.75
CA GLY A 578 -32.56 15.27 -18.77
C GLY A 578 -32.65 16.77 -18.96
N THR A 579 -33.39 17.48 -18.14
CA THR A 579 -33.51 18.96 -18.20
C THR A 579 -32.76 19.65 -17.06
N MET A 580 -32.46 20.94 -17.20
CA MET A 580 -32.00 21.79 -16.12
C MET A 580 -33.18 22.20 -15.19
N LEU A 581 -32.84 22.63 -13.96
CA LEU A 581 -33.84 23.12 -12.99
C LEU A 581 -34.74 24.28 -13.50
N ASN A 582 -34.25 25.04 -14.46
CA ASN A 582 -34.98 26.13 -15.13
C ASN A 582 -35.81 25.68 -16.33
N GLY A 583 -35.78 24.38 -16.67
CA GLY A 583 -36.48 23.81 -17.82
C GLY A 583 -35.70 23.87 -19.15
N ASP A 584 -34.49 24.42 -19.13
CA ASP A 584 -33.62 24.43 -20.31
C ASP A 584 -32.93 23.08 -20.54
N ASP A 585 -32.38 22.89 -21.71
CA ASP A 585 -31.54 21.73 -22.03
C ASP A 585 -30.29 21.67 -21.17
N SER A 586 -29.83 20.48 -20.82
CA SER A 586 -28.63 20.30 -20.00
C SER A 586 -27.33 20.70 -20.73
N TYR A 587 -26.31 21.08 -19.95
CA TYR A 587 -25.00 21.49 -20.49
C TYR A 587 -24.00 20.33 -20.50
N TYR A 588 -23.22 20.30 -21.55
CA TYR A 588 -22.09 19.40 -21.73
C TYR A 588 -20.82 19.97 -21.10
N ILE A 589 -20.09 19.15 -20.36
CA ILE A 589 -18.77 19.49 -19.82
C ILE A 589 -17.73 18.67 -20.58
N THR A 590 -16.92 19.35 -21.39
CA THR A 590 -15.78 18.75 -22.11
C THR A 590 -14.62 18.43 -21.17
#